data_02efc711091dc74c092a7fc2784f9078
#
_entry.id   02efc711091dc74c092a7fc2784f9078
#
_cell.length_a   1.000
_cell.length_b   1.000
_cell.length_c   1.000
_cell.angle_alpha   90.00
_cell.angle_beta   90.00
_cell.angle_gamma   90.00
#
_symmetry.space_group_name_H-M   'P 1'
#
loop_
_entity.id
_entity.type
_entity.pdbx_description
1 polymer ?
#
loop_
_entity_poly.entity_id
_entity_poly.type
_entity_poly.pdbx_seq_one_letter_code
_entity_poly.pdbx_strand_id
1 'polypeptide(L)'
;MQIGKITQVMGPVVDVHFDETPLPYIQTALQVDNHGKKVVMEVMQHIGTDTVRCIMLSPSEGLQKDMPVLSTGMGIEVPVGTQNLGRLFNVLGDTIDGKEAIDTDTYWPIHRKPPKFEDQSPVTEVLETGIKVIDLLAPYAKGGKIGLFGGAGVGKTVLIQELIRNIASEHGGYSIFTGVGERSREGNDLYTEMSESGVIKNTALVFGQMNESPGARMRVAETGLTMAEYFRDVEHKDVLLFIDNIFRFVQAGSEVSSLLGRMPSAVGYQPTLANEMGQLQERISSTKNGSVTSVQAVYVPADDLTDPAPATTFEHLDATTVLSRKVVEQGIYPAVDPLESSSRILQPDIVGEEHYQTAQRVLQYLQKYKELQDIIAILGMDELSDEDKTVVARARRLRNFMAQPFHVAEQFTAIPGKYVPLQDTIKGFKAILDGEMDEYPESAFFNVGTIEEVKEKAKEV
;
A
#
# COMPACT_ATOMS: atom_id res chain seq x y z
N MET A 1 0.52 -21.86 32.28
CA MET A 1 0.94 -20.46 32.11
C MET A 1 2.16 -20.24 33.00
N GLN A 2 3.24 -19.75 32.46
CA GLN A 2 4.49 -19.51 33.23
C GLN A 2 4.51 -18.05 33.68
N ILE A 3 5.11 -17.84 34.87
CA ILE A 3 5.29 -16.49 35.43
C ILE A 3 6.80 -16.22 35.49
N GLY A 4 7.22 -15.16 34.84
CA GLY A 4 8.58 -14.65 34.89
C GLY A 4 8.66 -13.31 35.64
N LYS A 5 9.86 -12.76 35.67
CA LYS A 5 10.15 -11.44 36.27
C LYS A 5 11.01 -10.61 35.34
N ILE A 6 10.71 -9.32 35.24
CA ILE A 6 11.54 -8.36 34.50
C ILE A 6 12.91 -8.29 35.20
N THR A 7 13.98 -8.47 34.45
CA THR A 7 15.34 -8.30 34.92
C THR A 7 15.99 -7.00 34.46
N GLN A 8 15.62 -6.56 33.25
CA GLN A 8 16.16 -5.33 32.66
C GLN A 8 15.16 -4.69 31.72
N VAL A 9 15.09 -3.36 31.70
CA VAL A 9 14.32 -2.55 30.75
C VAL A 9 15.29 -1.64 30.00
N MET A 10 15.32 -1.77 28.68
CA MET A 10 16.20 -1.00 27.77
C MET A 10 15.34 -0.29 26.73
N GLY A 11 14.50 0.68 27.15
CA GLY A 11 13.52 1.33 26.26
C GLY A 11 12.51 0.33 25.70
N PRO A 12 12.48 0.10 24.37
CA PRO A 12 11.54 -0.81 23.76
C PRO A 12 11.89 -2.30 23.91
N VAL A 13 13.02 -2.64 24.55
CA VAL A 13 13.49 -4.01 24.73
C VAL A 13 13.52 -4.34 26.22
N VAL A 14 12.96 -5.49 26.61
CA VAL A 14 12.85 -5.94 27.99
C VAL A 14 13.33 -7.37 28.11
N ASP A 15 14.18 -7.62 29.12
CA ASP A 15 14.62 -8.97 29.46
C ASP A 15 13.77 -9.52 30.61
N VAL A 16 13.32 -10.76 30.47
CA VAL A 16 12.46 -11.45 31.42
C VAL A 16 13.08 -12.79 31.80
N HIS A 17 13.24 -13.03 33.09
CA HIS A 17 13.74 -14.28 33.66
C HIS A 17 12.57 -15.22 33.99
N PHE A 18 12.75 -16.50 33.68
CA PHE A 18 11.82 -17.57 34.04
C PHE A 18 12.57 -18.68 34.80
N ASP A 19 12.00 -19.10 35.92
CA ASP A 19 12.53 -20.22 36.71
C ASP A 19 12.17 -21.58 36.13
N GLU A 20 11.11 -21.62 35.30
CA GLU A 20 10.59 -22.85 34.69
C GLU A 20 11.14 -23.08 33.28
N THR A 21 11.34 -24.35 32.93
CA THR A 21 11.72 -24.79 31.59
C THR A 21 10.62 -25.65 30.97
N PRO A 22 10.41 -25.61 29.63
CA PRO A 22 11.13 -24.79 28.64
C PRO A 22 10.75 -23.31 28.72
N LEU A 23 11.66 -22.44 28.30
CA LEU A 23 11.39 -21.02 28.16
C LEU A 23 10.25 -20.76 27.15
N PRO A 24 9.50 -19.65 27.28
CA PRO A 24 8.53 -19.26 26.27
C PRO A 24 9.17 -19.23 24.88
N TYR A 25 8.48 -19.77 23.88
CA TYR A 25 8.99 -19.81 22.51
C TYR A 25 9.11 -18.40 21.92
N ILE A 26 9.99 -18.27 20.94
CA ILE A 26 10.10 -17.04 20.13
C ILE A 26 8.73 -16.73 19.54
N GLN A 27 8.35 -15.44 19.51
CA GLN A 27 7.04 -14.90 19.10
C GLN A 27 5.89 -15.15 20.11
N THR A 28 6.17 -15.71 21.27
CA THR A 28 5.16 -15.79 22.35
C THR A 28 4.85 -14.39 22.90
N ALA A 29 3.58 -14.10 23.10
CA ALA A 29 3.11 -12.88 23.76
C ALA A 29 3.25 -13.01 25.29
N LEU A 30 3.92 -12.04 25.89
CA LEU A 30 4.01 -11.89 27.34
C LEU A 30 3.23 -10.67 27.81
N GLN A 31 2.65 -10.74 28.98
CA GLN A 31 1.80 -9.69 29.52
C GLN A 31 2.29 -9.24 30.90
N VAL A 32 2.26 -7.94 31.13
CA VAL A 32 2.57 -7.30 32.41
C VAL A 32 1.40 -6.42 32.82
N ASP A 33 1.02 -6.48 34.08
CA ASP A 33 0.15 -5.46 34.66
C ASP A 33 1.01 -4.26 35.10
N ASN A 34 0.91 -3.19 34.34
CA ASN A 34 1.59 -1.93 34.63
C ASN A 34 0.60 -0.95 35.28
N HIS A 35 0.44 -1.04 36.59
CA HIS A 35 -0.46 -0.19 37.37
C HIS A 35 -1.92 -0.19 36.86
N GLY A 36 -2.47 -1.35 36.57
CA GLY A 36 -3.82 -1.55 36.06
C GLY A 36 -3.94 -1.44 34.53
N LYS A 37 -2.85 -1.20 33.82
CA LYS A 37 -2.79 -1.27 32.36
C LYS A 37 -2.09 -2.54 31.93
N LYS A 38 -2.77 -3.31 31.10
CA LYS A 38 -2.18 -4.49 30.47
C LYS A 38 -1.21 -4.05 29.38
N VAL A 39 0.06 -4.41 29.54
CA VAL A 39 1.13 -4.12 28.60
C VAL A 39 1.60 -5.43 27.97
N VAL A 40 1.81 -5.44 26.67
CA VAL A 40 2.15 -6.64 25.89
C VAL A 40 3.54 -6.48 25.28
N MET A 41 4.31 -7.57 25.36
CA MET A 41 5.61 -7.70 24.70
C MET A 41 5.69 -9.04 23.98
N GLU A 42 6.59 -9.15 23.04
CA GLU A 42 6.81 -10.35 22.22
C GLU A 42 8.24 -10.88 22.41
N VAL A 43 8.38 -12.17 22.64
CA VAL A 43 9.69 -12.84 22.76
C VAL A 43 10.39 -12.83 21.40
N MET A 44 11.58 -12.24 21.36
CA MET A 44 12.42 -12.16 20.15
C MET A 44 13.58 -13.12 20.14
N GLN A 45 14.16 -13.42 21.32
CA GLN A 45 15.28 -14.34 21.42
C GLN A 45 15.44 -14.87 22.86
N HIS A 46 16.13 -16.00 22.97
CA HIS A 46 16.56 -16.53 24.24
C HIS A 46 17.97 -16.03 24.56
N ILE A 47 18.20 -15.62 25.81
CA ILE A 47 19.51 -15.22 26.34
C ILE A 47 19.91 -16.18 27.45
N GLY A 48 20.87 -17.07 27.17
CA GLY A 48 21.23 -18.09 28.10
C GLY A 48 20.13 -19.15 28.29
N THR A 49 20.00 -19.66 29.50
CA THR A 49 19.15 -20.81 29.81
C THR A 49 17.84 -20.45 30.49
N ASP A 50 17.68 -19.23 30.96
CA ASP A 50 16.61 -18.81 31.87
C ASP A 50 16.01 -17.44 31.56
N THR A 51 16.51 -16.77 30.53
CA THR A 51 16.10 -15.39 30.19
C THR A 51 15.68 -15.28 28.73
N VAL A 52 14.59 -14.55 28.49
CA VAL A 52 14.12 -14.18 27.16
C VAL A 52 14.25 -12.67 26.96
N ARG A 53 14.61 -12.27 25.76
CA ARG A 53 14.61 -10.85 25.35
C ARG A 53 13.40 -10.57 24.48
N CYS A 54 12.66 -9.53 24.85
CA CYS A 54 11.39 -9.18 24.26
C CYS A 54 11.40 -7.78 23.67
N ILE A 55 10.56 -7.54 22.67
CA ILE A 55 10.21 -6.20 22.19
C ILE A 55 8.86 -5.80 22.72
N MET A 56 8.73 -4.52 23.09
CA MET A 56 7.47 -3.94 23.56
C MET A 56 6.55 -3.64 22.39
N LEU A 57 5.31 -4.09 22.47
CA LEU A 57 4.21 -3.72 21.58
C LEU A 57 3.32 -2.63 22.15
N SER A 58 3.57 -2.28 23.39
CA SER A 58 2.94 -1.21 24.15
C SER A 58 4.04 -0.32 24.73
N PRO A 59 3.73 0.91 25.16
CA PRO A 59 4.70 1.76 25.84
C PRO A 59 5.33 1.08 27.06
N SER A 60 6.64 1.26 27.26
CA SER A 60 7.39 0.63 28.36
C SER A 60 7.48 1.50 29.63
N GLU A 61 6.95 2.71 29.59
CA GLU A 61 6.98 3.64 30.72
C GLU A 61 6.26 3.05 31.94
N GLY A 62 6.93 3.10 33.07
CA GLY A 62 6.43 2.56 34.33
C GLY A 62 6.84 1.10 34.61
N LEU A 63 7.41 0.39 33.64
CA LEU A 63 7.94 -0.93 33.88
C LEU A 63 9.19 -0.88 34.76
N GLN A 64 9.28 -1.79 35.71
CA GLN A 64 10.36 -1.87 36.68
C GLN A 64 10.89 -3.29 36.79
N LYS A 65 12.12 -3.41 37.25
CA LYS A 65 12.73 -4.68 37.60
C LYS A 65 11.86 -5.41 38.63
N ASP A 66 11.85 -6.74 38.56
CA ASP A 66 11.11 -7.66 39.41
C ASP A 66 9.58 -7.65 39.25
N MET A 67 9.04 -6.85 38.34
CA MET A 67 7.62 -6.95 38.00
C MET A 67 7.29 -8.33 37.44
N PRO A 68 6.15 -8.95 37.85
CA PRO A 68 5.74 -10.24 37.34
C PRO A 68 5.28 -10.13 35.88
N VAL A 69 5.66 -11.13 35.08
CA VAL A 69 5.34 -11.24 33.66
C VAL A 69 4.65 -12.57 33.41
N LEU A 70 3.48 -12.53 32.82
CA LEU A 70 2.70 -13.72 32.47
C LEU A 70 2.97 -14.12 31.03
N SER A 71 3.42 -15.36 30.81
CA SER A 71 3.45 -15.96 29.47
C SER A 71 2.06 -16.46 29.10
N THR A 72 1.55 -16.00 27.94
CA THR A 72 0.26 -16.48 27.43
C THR A 72 0.34 -17.89 26.86
N GLY A 73 1.54 -18.37 26.54
CA GLY A 73 1.77 -19.64 25.86
C GLY A 73 1.43 -19.61 24.36
N MET A 74 0.98 -18.49 23.85
CA MET A 74 0.59 -18.28 22.44
C MET A 74 1.21 -17.00 21.88
N GLY A 75 1.27 -16.88 20.56
CA GLY A 75 1.64 -15.64 19.89
C GLY A 75 0.55 -14.57 20.01
N ILE A 76 0.81 -13.43 19.40
CA ILE A 76 -0.18 -12.36 19.31
C ILE A 76 -1.27 -12.78 18.33
N GLU A 77 -2.51 -12.72 18.79
CA GLU A 77 -3.70 -13.02 18.02
C GLU A 77 -4.57 -11.78 17.89
N VAL A 78 -5.17 -11.59 16.72
CA VAL A 78 -6.00 -10.44 16.40
C VAL A 78 -7.36 -10.88 15.88
N PRO A 79 -8.44 -10.10 16.10
CA PRO A 79 -9.75 -10.43 15.59
C PRO A 79 -9.77 -10.41 14.07
N VAL A 80 -10.49 -11.34 13.47
CA VAL A 80 -10.68 -11.45 12.02
C VAL A 80 -12.16 -11.66 11.69
N GLY A 81 -12.59 -11.17 10.52
CA GLY A 81 -13.95 -11.34 10.05
C GLY A 81 -14.63 -10.02 9.64
N THR A 82 -15.86 -10.12 9.16
CA THR A 82 -16.62 -8.98 8.62
C THR A 82 -16.96 -7.91 9.66
N GLN A 83 -16.99 -8.25 10.95
CA GLN A 83 -17.18 -7.30 12.04
C GLN A 83 -16.03 -6.27 12.17
N ASN A 84 -14.89 -6.54 11.55
CA ASN A 84 -13.76 -5.60 11.48
C ASN A 84 -14.01 -4.44 10.52
N LEU A 85 -14.92 -4.61 9.57
CA LEU A 85 -15.20 -3.59 8.56
C LEU A 85 -15.83 -2.35 9.20
N GLY A 86 -15.35 -1.19 8.79
CA GLY A 86 -15.77 0.09 9.36
C GLY A 86 -15.11 0.45 10.68
N ARG A 87 -14.12 -0.34 11.14
CA ARG A 87 -13.50 -0.20 12.45
C ARG A 87 -12.00 0.15 12.32
N LEU A 88 -11.49 0.75 13.38
CA LEU A 88 -10.09 1.13 13.51
C LEU A 88 -9.44 0.39 14.69
N PHE A 89 -8.30 -0.25 14.44
CA PHE A 89 -7.57 -1.10 15.37
C PHE A 89 -6.15 -0.62 15.64
N ASN A 90 -5.60 -1.01 16.79
CA ASN A 90 -4.18 -0.98 17.07
C ASN A 90 -3.49 -2.29 16.63
N VAL A 91 -2.18 -2.40 16.88
CA VAL A 91 -1.38 -3.59 16.53
C VAL A 91 -1.87 -4.88 17.21
N LEU A 92 -2.45 -4.78 18.40
CA LEU A 92 -2.97 -5.91 19.17
C LEU A 92 -4.40 -6.32 18.78
N GLY A 93 -5.01 -5.59 17.82
CA GLY A 93 -6.39 -5.84 17.42
C GLY A 93 -7.44 -5.23 18.35
N ASP A 94 -7.05 -4.36 19.27
CA ASP A 94 -7.99 -3.59 20.08
C ASP A 94 -8.57 -2.44 19.26
N THR A 95 -9.86 -2.16 19.42
CA THR A 95 -10.51 -1.02 18.76
C THR A 95 -10.08 0.30 19.40
N ILE A 96 -9.72 1.27 18.56
CA ILE A 96 -9.30 2.62 19.00
C ILE A 96 -10.14 3.74 18.38
N ASP A 97 -11.28 3.41 17.82
CA ASP A 97 -12.22 4.34 17.19
C ASP A 97 -13.25 4.96 18.15
N GLY A 98 -13.11 4.70 19.44
CA GLY A 98 -14.02 5.19 20.48
C GLY A 98 -15.39 4.51 20.51
N LYS A 99 -15.60 3.47 19.71
CA LYS A 99 -16.83 2.66 19.69
C LYS A 99 -16.68 1.44 20.60
N GLU A 100 -17.77 0.74 20.85
CA GLU A 100 -17.76 -0.51 21.61
C GLU A 100 -16.80 -1.54 21.02
N ALA A 101 -16.24 -2.39 21.88
CA ALA A 101 -15.39 -3.50 21.44
C ALA A 101 -16.13 -4.43 20.48
N ILE A 102 -15.40 -5.08 19.59
CA ILE A 102 -15.98 -6.03 18.66
C ILE A 102 -16.39 -7.28 19.41
N ASP A 103 -17.58 -7.79 19.12
CA ASP A 103 -18.04 -9.09 19.58
C ASP A 103 -17.63 -10.16 18.55
N THR A 104 -16.56 -10.89 18.85
CA THR A 104 -16.07 -11.99 18.01
C THR A 104 -15.33 -13.02 18.85
N ASP A 105 -15.49 -14.29 18.48
CA ASP A 105 -14.72 -15.41 19.02
C ASP A 105 -13.61 -15.88 18.03
N THR A 106 -13.49 -15.24 16.88
CA THR A 106 -12.55 -15.65 15.84
C THR A 106 -11.31 -14.77 15.86
N TYR A 107 -10.18 -15.36 16.27
CA TYR A 107 -8.87 -14.73 16.34
C TYR A 107 -7.85 -15.54 15.56
N TRP A 108 -6.97 -14.87 14.85
CA TRP A 108 -5.88 -15.49 14.13
C TRP A 108 -4.52 -14.91 14.57
N PRO A 109 -3.47 -15.76 14.63
CA PRO A 109 -2.13 -15.29 14.95
C PRO A 109 -1.58 -14.39 13.85
N ILE A 110 -0.85 -13.35 14.22
CA ILE A 110 -0.23 -12.43 13.24
C ILE A 110 0.97 -13.05 12.54
N HIS A 111 1.67 -13.98 13.19
CA HIS A 111 2.78 -14.73 12.61
C HIS A 111 2.25 -15.96 11.88
N ARG A 112 2.02 -15.81 10.59
CA ARG A 112 1.51 -16.87 9.72
C ARG A 112 2.53 -17.20 8.65
N LYS A 113 2.50 -18.45 8.19
CA LYS A 113 3.31 -18.89 7.05
C LYS A 113 2.70 -18.39 5.74
N PRO A 114 3.52 -18.12 4.72
CA PRO A 114 3.01 -17.91 3.36
C PRO A 114 2.12 -19.07 2.90
N PRO A 115 1.21 -18.85 1.96
CA PRO A 115 0.46 -19.92 1.33
C PRO A 115 1.38 -21.00 0.76
N LYS A 116 0.97 -22.27 0.85
CA LYS A 116 1.73 -23.35 0.27
C LYS A 116 1.82 -23.20 -1.24
N PHE A 117 2.89 -23.69 -1.84
CA PHE A 117 3.10 -23.63 -3.29
C PHE A 117 1.93 -24.21 -4.09
N GLU A 118 1.35 -25.31 -3.62
CA GLU A 118 0.19 -25.97 -4.22
C GLU A 118 -1.11 -25.15 -4.17
N ASP A 119 -1.21 -24.20 -3.24
CA ASP A 119 -2.40 -23.35 -3.04
C ASP A 119 -2.29 -22.00 -3.78
N GLN A 120 -1.08 -21.66 -4.24
CA GLN A 120 -0.85 -20.41 -4.96
C GLN A 120 -1.44 -20.46 -6.37
N SER A 121 -2.01 -19.35 -6.80
CA SER A 121 -2.42 -19.15 -8.19
C SER A 121 -1.40 -18.31 -8.93
N PRO A 122 -1.16 -18.55 -10.23
CA PRO A 122 -0.30 -17.69 -11.04
C PRO A 122 -0.82 -16.25 -11.05
N VAL A 123 0.08 -15.30 -10.99
CA VAL A 123 -0.24 -13.87 -11.12
C VAL A 123 -0.39 -13.55 -12.61
N THR A 124 -1.56 -13.82 -13.17
CA THR A 124 -1.86 -13.66 -14.61
C THR A 124 -3.12 -12.85 -14.89
N GLU A 125 -3.87 -12.47 -13.84
CA GLU A 125 -5.07 -11.68 -13.98
C GLU A 125 -4.80 -10.21 -13.68
N VAL A 126 -5.29 -9.34 -14.56
CA VAL A 126 -5.27 -7.89 -14.33
C VAL A 126 -6.34 -7.53 -13.31
N LEU A 127 -5.98 -6.78 -12.28
CA LEU A 127 -6.93 -6.12 -11.41
C LEU A 127 -7.35 -4.80 -12.04
N GLU A 128 -8.55 -4.77 -12.60
CA GLU A 128 -9.10 -3.58 -13.22
C GLU A 128 -9.44 -2.53 -12.15
N THR A 129 -8.76 -1.40 -12.20
CA THR A 129 -8.94 -0.33 -11.20
C THR A 129 -9.99 0.71 -11.60
N GLY A 130 -10.34 0.75 -12.89
CA GLY A 130 -11.22 1.78 -13.46
C GLY A 130 -10.53 3.14 -13.64
N ILE A 131 -9.23 3.20 -13.45
CA ILE A 131 -8.39 4.40 -13.62
C ILE A 131 -7.57 4.23 -14.90
N LYS A 132 -7.87 5.04 -15.91
CA LYS A 132 -7.33 4.90 -17.27
C LYS A 132 -5.80 4.79 -17.33
N VAL A 133 -5.09 5.69 -16.68
CA VAL A 133 -3.63 5.72 -16.74
C VAL A 133 -2.99 4.50 -16.09
N ILE A 134 -3.57 4.01 -15.01
CA ILE A 134 -3.08 2.81 -14.31
C ILE A 134 -3.36 1.58 -15.15
N ASP A 135 -4.62 1.37 -15.52
CA ASP A 135 -5.04 0.15 -16.21
C ASP A 135 -4.37 -0.02 -17.58
N LEU A 136 -4.07 1.08 -18.27
CA LEU A 136 -3.41 1.03 -19.58
C LEU A 136 -1.89 0.85 -19.47
N LEU A 137 -1.22 1.67 -18.67
CA LEU A 137 0.25 1.85 -18.73
C LEU A 137 1.01 1.15 -17.61
N ALA A 138 0.38 0.98 -16.46
CA ALA A 138 0.96 0.31 -15.30
C ALA A 138 -0.08 -0.58 -14.59
N PRO A 139 -0.66 -1.57 -15.30
CA PRO A 139 -1.77 -2.37 -14.78
C PRO A 139 -1.35 -3.14 -13.52
N TYR A 140 -2.29 -3.25 -12.58
CA TYR A 140 -2.11 -4.01 -11.36
C TYR A 140 -2.43 -5.49 -11.60
N ALA A 141 -1.62 -6.34 -11.01
CA ALA A 141 -1.88 -7.77 -11.02
C ALA A 141 -2.68 -8.17 -9.77
N LYS A 142 -3.69 -9.01 -9.94
CA LYS A 142 -4.38 -9.66 -8.81
C LYS A 142 -3.40 -10.48 -7.98
N GLY A 143 -3.33 -10.23 -6.68
CA GLY A 143 -2.33 -10.83 -5.80
C GLY A 143 -0.92 -10.29 -5.98
N GLY A 144 -0.76 -9.22 -6.76
CA GLY A 144 0.49 -8.52 -6.96
C GLY A 144 0.81 -7.51 -5.85
N LYS A 145 2.05 -7.04 -5.89
CA LYS A 145 2.59 -6.05 -4.97
C LYS A 145 2.92 -4.78 -5.74
N ILE A 146 2.25 -3.70 -5.43
CA ILE A 146 2.38 -2.42 -6.11
C ILE A 146 3.08 -1.43 -5.19
N GLY A 147 4.17 -0.84 -5.65
CA GLY A 147 4.81 0.28 -4.99
C GLY A 147 4.17 1.60 -5.41
N LEU A 148 3.75 2.40 -4.46
CA LEU A 148 3.21 3.74 -4.67
C LEU A 148 4.23 4.77 -4.21
N PHE A 149 4.75 5.53 -5.17
CA PHE A 149 5.75 6.57 -4.95
C PHE A 149 5.13 7.94 -5.12
N GLY A 150 5.51 8.87 -4.30
CA GLY A 150 5.07 10.26 -4.43
C GLY A 150 5.34 11.07 -3.17
N GLY A 151 5.72 12.31 -3.37
CA GLY A 151 5.89 13.27 -2.28
C GLY A 151 4.57 13.75 -1.66
N ALA A 152 4.66 14.71 -0.77
CA ALA A 152 3.47 15.32 -0.19
C ALA A 152 2.68 16.12 -1.22
N GLY A 153 1.35 16.09 -1.14
CA GLY A 153 0.45 16.92 -1.95
C GLY A 153 0.28 16.48 -3.40
N VAL A 154 0.61 15.25 -3.74
CA VAL A 154 0.42 14.71 -5.11
C VAL A 154 -0.87 13.88 -5.28
N GLY A 155 -1.73 13.85 -4.26
CA GLY A 155 -3.02 13.15 -4.33
C GLY A 155 -2.96 11.67 -3.96
N LYS A 156 -1.93 11.22 -3.22
CA LYS A 156 -1.79 9.82 -2.77
C LYS A 156 -3.04 9.31 -2.04
N THR A 157 -3.50 10.03 -1.04
CA THR A 157 -4.66 9.66 -0.22
C THR A 157 -5.94 9.56 -1.06
N VAL A 158 -6.17 10.50 -1.96
CA VAL A 158 -7.34 10.51 -2.85
C VAL A 158 -7.32 9.31 -3.80
N LEU A 159 -6.14 8.99 -4.34
CA LEU A 159 -5.97 7.80 -5.18
C LEU A 159 -6.28 6.50 -4.40
N ILE A 160 -5.77 6.38 -3.18
CA ILE A 160 -6.03 5.22 -2.31
C ILE A 160 -7.54 5.08 -2.05
N GLN A 161 -8.22 6.15 -1.70
CA GLN A 161 -9.66 6.13 -1.45
C GLN A 161 -10.47 5.74 -2.70
N GLU A 162 -10.07 6.22 -3.87
CA GLU A 162 -10.73 5.84 -5.14
C GLU A 162 -10.53 4.37 -5.47
N LEU A 163 -9.32 3.84 -5.25
CA LEU A 163 -9.06 2.40 -5.41
C LEU A 163 -9.93 1.57 -4.47
N ILE A 164 -10.03 1.95 -3.20
CA ILE A 164 -10.90 1.26 -2.22
C ILE A 164 -12.35 1.29 -2.68
N ARG A 165 -12.84 2.47 -3.09
CA ARG A 165 -14.20 2.63 -3.57
C ARG A 165 -14.47 1.76 -4.80
N ASN A 166 -13.59 1.75 -5.77
CA ASN A 166 -13.76 1.01 -7.02
C ASN A 166 -13.73 -0.50 -6.77
N ILE A 167 -12.82 -0.99 -5.92
CA ILE A 167 -12.80 -2.40 -5.54
C ILE A 167 -14.09 -2.83 -4.83
N ALA A 168 -14.59 -2.02 -3.92
CA ALA A 168 -15.83 -2.32 -3.20
C ALA A 168 -17.05 -2.31 -4.12
N SER A 169 -17.17 -1.29 -4.99
CA SER A 169 -18.35 -1.08 -5.84
C SER A 169 -18.39 -2.00 -7.04
N GLU A 170 -17.25 -2.23 -7.70
CA GLU A 170 -17.19 -2.96 -8.97
C GLU A 170 -16.80 -4.43 -8.81
N HIS A 171 -16.00 -4.77 -7.80
CA HIS A 171 -15.52 -6.12 -7.55
C HIS A 171 -16.12 -6.78 -6.32
N GLY A 172 -16.86 -6.04 -5.48
CA GLY A 172 -17.43 -6.55 -4.23
C GLY A 172 -16.37 -7.00 -3.22
N GLY A 173 -15.16 -6.47 -3.32
CA GLY A 173 -14.02 -6.79 -2.48
C GLY A 173 -13.97 -5.92 -1.24
N TYR A 174 -13.07 -6.32 -0.31
CA TYR A 174 -12.79 -5.59 0.91
C TYR A 174 -11.39 -5.00 0.87
N SER A 175 -11.15 -4.01 1.72
CA SER A 175 -9.86 -3.37 1.85
C SER A 175 -9.40 -3.34 3.30
N ILE A 176 -8.10 -3.48 3.49
CA ILE A 176 -7.44 -3.28 4.78
C ILE A 176 -6.42 -2.16 4.58
N PHE A 177 -6.50 -1.14 5.41
CA PHE A 177 -5.50 -0.07 5.40
C PHE A 177 -4.63 -0.16 6.65
N THR A 178 -3.32 -0.29 6.47
CA THR A 178 -2.36 -0.31 7.57
C THR A 178 -1.53 0.97 7.57
N GLY A 179 -1.66 1.76 8.65
CA GLY A 179 -0.82 2.92 8.91
C GLY A 179 0.41 2.51 9.71
N VAL A 180 1.57 2.55 9.08
CA VAL A 180 2.84 2.12 9.68
C VAL A 180 3.75 3.32 9.89
N GLY A 181 3.89 3.76 11.13
CA GLY A 181 4.83 4.82 11.51
C GLY A 181 4.54 6.20 10.90
N GLU A 182 3.31 6.43 10.43
CA GLU A 182 2.89 7.72 9.89
C GLU A 182 2.37 8.66 10.99
N ARG A 183 2.08 9.89 10.64
CA ARG A 183 1.59 10.88 11.60
C ARG A 183 0.17 10.54 12.04
N SER A 184 -0.08 10.59 13.34
CA SER A 184 -1.41 10.32 13.92
C SER A 184 -2.49 11.25 13.37
N ARG A 185 -2.15 12.51 13.06
CA ARG A 185 -3.06 13.46 12.44
C ARG A 185 -3.51 13.01 11.06
N GLU A 186 -2.57 12.58 10.21
CA GLU A 186 -2.88 12.11 8.85
C GLU A 186 -3.76 10.85 8.89
N GLY A 187 -3.52 9.96 9.86
CA GLY A 187 -4.37 8.80 10.11
C GLY A 187 -5.79 9.18 10.54
N ASN A 188 -5.93 10.19 11.39
CA ASN A 188 -7.24 10.68 11.82
C ASN A 188 -7.99 11.37 10.67
N ASP A 189 -7.29 12.18 9.88
CA ASP A 189 -7.86 12.86 8.70
C ASP A 189 -8.36 11.79 7.70
N LEU A 190 -7.56 10.75 7.42
CA LEU A 190 -7.97 9.63 6.56
C LEU A 190 -9.23 8.91 7.11
N TYR A 191 -9.26 8.59 8.40
CA TYR A 191 -10.42 7.94 9.02
C TYR A 191 -11.68 8.79 8.87
N THR A 192 -11.57 10.11 9.07
CA THR A 192 -12.68 11.05 8.93
C THR A 192 -13.17 11.13 7.49
N GLU A 193 -12.27 11.33 6.53
CA GLU A 193 -12.58 11.40 5.10
C GLU A 193 -13.24 10.12 4.59
N MET A 194 -12.73 8.94 4.99
CA MET A 194 -13.31 7.64 4.63
C MET A 194 -14.69 7.43 5.25
N SER A 195 -14.92 7.98 6.43
CA SER A 195 -16.23 7.92 7.12
C SER A 195 -17.24 8.81 6.42
N GLU A 196 -16.86 10.03 6.03
CA GLU A 196 -17.72 11.00 5.31
C GLU A 196 -18.06 10.52 3.91
N SER A 197 -17.11 9.96 3.18
CA SER A 197 -17.32 9.39 1.84
C SER A 197 -18.08 8.05 1.85
N GLY A 198 -18.22 7.42 3.02
CA GLY A 198 -18.85 6.12 3.16
C GLY A 198 -18.01 4.93 2.73
N VAL A 199 -16.79 5.15 2.26
CA VAL A 199 -15.83 4.13 1.83
C VAL A 199 -15.43 3.21 2.97
N ILE A 200 -15.44 3.71 4.21
CA ILE A 200 -15.05 2.96 5.41
C ILE A 200 -15.84 1.68 5.63
N LYS A 201 -17.08 1.60 5.14
CA LYS A 201 -17.96 0.43 5.34
C LYS A 201 -17.39 -0.89 4.83
N ASN A 202 -16.51 -0.82 3.83
CA ASN A 202 -15.86 -1.98 3.22
C ASN A 202 -14.37 -2.06 3.57
N THR A 203 -13.94 -1.32 4.59
CA THR A 203 -12.53 -1.18 4.96
C THR A 203 -12.34 -1.38 6.45
N ALA A 204 -11.31 -2.13 6.84
CA ALA A 204 -10.78 -2.11 8.20
C ALA A 204 -9.47 -1.32 8.22
N LEU A 205 -9.25 -0.53 9.27
CA LEU A 205 -8.04 0.26 9.46
C LEU A 205 -7.26 -0.27 10.65
N VAL A 206 -5.94 -0.37 10.50
CA VAL A 206 -5.02 -0.81 11.56
C VAL A 206 -3.88 0.20 11.65
N PHE A 207 -3.73 0.86 12.78
CA PHE A 207 -2.73 1.92 12.95
C PHE A 207 -1.68 1.53 14.00
N GLY A 208 -0.41 1.65 13.60
CA GLY A 208 0.76 1.67 14.46
C GLY A 208 1.60 2.88 14.08
N GLN A 209 1.15 4.06 14.57
CA GLN A 209 1.63 5.35 14.11
C GLN A 209 2.98 5.75 14.74
N MET A 210 3.46 6.93 14.38
CA MET A 210 4.77 7.45 14.74
C MET A 210 5.02 7.52 16.24
N ASN A 211 3.96 7.69 17.05
CA ASN A 211 4.04 7.74 18.51
C ASN A 211 4.07 6.36 19.19
N GLU A 212 3.82 5.30 18.43
CA GLU A 212 3.84 3.93 18.95
C GLU A 212 5.27 3.40 19.12
N SER A 213 5.42 2.37 19.97
CA SER A 213 6.69 1.68 20.15
C SER A 213 7.24 1.09 18.84
N PRO A 214 8.56 0.93 18.69
CA PRO A 214 9.14 0.26 17.53
C PRO A 214 8.55 -1.13 17.27
N GLY A 215 8.29 -1.89 18.32
CA GLY A 215 7.65 -3.21 18.21
C GLY A 215 6.25 -3.14 17.60
N ALA A 216 5.44 -2.17 18.00
CA ALA A 216 4.11 -1.95 17.41
C ALA A 216 4.21 -1.60 15.92
N ARG A 217 5.13 -0.69 15.55
CA ARG A 217 5.36 -0.32 14.15
C ARG A 217 5.92 -1.48 13.29
N MET A 218 6.68 -2.40 13.88
CA MET A 218 7.14 -3.61 13.19
C MET A 218 6.02 -4.61 12.91
N ARG A 219 4.99 -4.68 13.76
CA ARG A 219 3.96 -5.73 13.72
C ARG A 219 2.64 -5.30 13.14
N VAL A 220 2.38 -4.00 13.04
CA VAL A 220 1.08 -3.50 12.56
C VAL A 220 0.75 -3.94 11.13
N ALA A 221 1.74 -4.00 10.23
CA ALA A 221 1.55 -4.51 8.87
C ALA A 221 1.15 -6.00 8.88
N GLU A 222 1.72 -6.81 9.76
CA GLU A 222 1.36 -8.22 9.94
C GLU A 222 -0.06 -8.38 10.50
N THR A 223 -0.48 -7.50 11.40
CA THR A 223 -1.86 -7.46 11.90
C THR A 223 -2.86 -7.22 10.78
N GLY A 224 -2.65 -6.18 9.98
CA GLY A 224 -3.51 -5.88 8.84
C GLY A 224 -3.51 -6.98 7.78
N LEU A 225 -2.35 -7.54 7.49
CA LEU A 225 -2.21 -8.65 6.55
C LEU A 225 -2.98 -9.89 7.03
N THR A 226 -2.95 -10.19 8.32
CA THR A 226 -3.70 -11.31 8.90
C THR A 226 -5.21 -11.13 8.72
N MET A 227 -5.72 -9.91 8.91
CA MET A 227 -7.12 -9.59 8.64
C MET A 227 -7.46 -9.77 7.15
N ALA A 228 -6.58 -9.35 6.25
CA ALA A 228 -6.74 -9.52 4.82
C ALA A 228 -6.73 -11.01 4.39
N GLU A 229 -5.85 -11.80 4.98
CA GLU A 229 -5.76 -13.24 4.70
C GLU A 229 -7.04 -13.99 5.08
N TYR A 230 -7.72 -13.59 6.15
CA TYR A 230 -9.01 -14.18 6.51
C TYR A 230 -10.05 -13.99 5.40
N PHE A 231 -10.17 -12.80 4.87
CA PHE A 231 -11.09 -12.51 3.78
C PHE A 231 -10.74 -13.27 2.49
N ARG A 232 -9.44 -13.44 2.21
CA ARG A 232 -8.98 -14.26 1.08
C ARG A 232 -9.29 -15.74 1.27
N ASP A 233 -8.92 -16.30 2.42
CA ASP A 233 -8.88 -17.75 2.65
C ASP A 233 -10.24 -18.32 3.09
N VAL A 234 -11.05 -17.57 3.82
CA VAL A 234 -12.34 -18.00 4.39
C VAL A 234 -13.53 -17.41 3.63
N GLU A 235 -13.49 -16.11 3.37
CA GLU A 235 -14.58 -15.41 2.68
C GLU A 235 -14.46 -15.47 1.15
N HIS A 236 -13.36 -16.02 0.63
CA HIS A 236 -13.07 -16.14 -0.80
C HIS A 236 -13.19 -14.82 -1.57
N LYS A 237 -12.63 -13.77 -1.00
CA LYS A 237 -12.68 -12.42 -1.54
C LYS A 237 -11.35 -11.98 -2.16
N ASP A 238 -11.46 -11.04 -3.08
CA ASP A 238 -10.33 -10.24 -3.52
C ASP A 238 -10.17 -9.06 -2.57
N VAL A 239 -9.01 -8.94 -1.95
CA VAL A 239 -8.72 -7.94 -0.90
C VAL A 239 -7.64 -7.01 -1.36
N LEU A 240 -7.82 -5.71 -1.15
CA LEU A 240 -6.76 -4.71 -1.23
C LEU A 240 -6.15 -4.49 0.16
N LEU A 241 -4.85 -4.63 0.24
CA LEU A 241 -4.06 -4.31 1.42
C LEU A 241 -3.21 -3.06 1.15
N PHE A 242 -3.47 -1.99 1.88
CA PHE A 242 -2.65 -0.78 1.84
C PHE A 242 -1.67 -0.79 3.00
N ILE A 243 -0.40 -0.51 2.71
CA ILE A 243 0.66 -0.35 3.70
C ILE A 243 1.27 1.05 3.53
N ASP A 244 0.99 1.93 4.45
CA ASP A 244 1.52 3.28 4.44
C ASP A 244 2.24 3.55 5.76
N ASN A 245 3.54 3.42 5.83
CA ASN A 245 4.55 3.33 4.80
C ASN A 245 5.44 2.09 5.03
N ILE A 246 5.76 1.34 4.00
CA ILE A 246 6.60 0.12 4.15
C ILE A 246 8.03 0.44 4.64
N PHE A 247 8.56 1.62 4.31
CA PHE A 247 9.85 2.07 4.84
C PHE A 247 9.85 2.13 6.37
N ARG A 248 8.74 2.53 6.99
CA ARG A 248 8.64 2.63 8.44
C ARG A 248 8.66 1.27 9.13
N PHE A 249 8.16 0.23 8.46
CA PHE A 249 8.33 -1.15 8.90
C PHE A 249 9.81 -1.53 9.01
N VAL A 250 10.61 -1.22 7.99
CA VAL A 250 12.05 -1.45 7.98
C VAL A 250 12.75 -0.62 9.07
N GLN A 251 12.43 0.65 9.17
CA GLN A 251 13.01 1.56 10.14
C GLN A 251 12.76 1.10 11.59
N ALA A 252 11.56 0.65 11.91
CA ALA A 252 11.24 0.12 13.24
C ALA A 252 12.11 -1.10 13.59
N GLY A 253 12.34 -1.99 12.63
CA GLY A 253 13.27 -3.11 12.79
C GLY A 253 14.71 -2.68 13.06
N SER A 254 15.19 -1.63 12.41
CA SER A 254 16.53 -1.09 12.64
C SER A 254 16.68 -0.44 14.02
N GLU A 255 15.64 0.23 14.53
CA GLU A 255 15.65 0.86 15.85
C GLU A 255 15.90 -0.14 17.00
N VAL A 256 15.38 -1.35 16.90
CA VAL A 256 15.52 -2.37 17.93
C VAL A 256 16.71 -3.31 17.70
N SER A 257 17.26 -3.36 16.51
CA SER A 257 18.27 -4.35 16.10
C SER A 257 19.52 -4.34 16.99
N SER A 258 20.05 -3.17 17.28
CA SER A 258 21.21 -3.01 18.18
C SER A 258 20.91 -3.43 19.61
N LEU A 259 19.72 -3.12 20.11
CA LEU A 259 19.28 -3.52 21.44
C LEU A 259 19.06 -5.04 21.57
N LEU A 260 18.78 -5.70 20.45
CA LEU A 260 18.74 -7.16 20.36
C LEU A 260 20.13 -7.80 20.24
N GLY A 261 21.19 -6.98 20.24
CA GLY A 261 22.58 -7.48 20.17
C GLY A 261 23.03 -7.85 18.75
N ARG A 262 22.36 -7.38 17.72
CA ARG A 262 22.72 -7.64 16.32
C ARG A 262 23.70 -6.58 15.83
N MET A 263 24.73 -7.00 15.10
CA MET A 263 25.64 -6.07 14.44
C MET A 263 24.95 -5.44 13.24
N PRO A 264 25.06 -4.10 13.07
CA PRO A 264 24.46 -3.43 11.93
C PRO A 264 25.09 -3.87 10.60
N SER A 265 24.28 -3.93 9.56
CA SER A 265 24.70 -4.11 8.19
C SER A 265 24.96 -2.77 7.49
N ALA A 266 24.98 -2.74 6.16
CA ALA A 266 25.20 -1.53 5.38
C ALA A 266 24.24 -0.40 5.79
N VAL A 267 24.73 0.83 5.87
CA VAL A 267 24.01 2.05 6.22
C VAL A 267 23.31 1.98 7.59
N GLY A 268 23.71 1.04 8.45
CA GLY A 268 23.14 0.90 9.80
C GLY A 268 21.85 0.08 9.90
N TYR A 269 21.40 -0.53 8.81
CA TYR A 269 20.22 -1.39 8.83
C TYR A 269 20.47 -2.73 9.55
N GLN A 270 19.40 -3.37 9.97
CA GLN A 270 19.44 -4.70 10.56
C GLN A 270 19.96 -5.76 9.56
N PRO A 271 20.76 -6.75 10.00
CA PRO A 271 21.23 -7.82 9.13
C PRO A 271 20.11 -8.75 8.66
N THR A 272 18.97 -8.70 9.33
CA THR A 272 17.76 -9.51 9.06
C THR A 272 16.77 -8.83 8.09
N LEU A 273 17.12 -7.67 7.53
CA LEU A 273 16.23 -6.85 6.70
C LEU A 273 15.56 -7.65 5.57
N ALA A 274 16.33 -8.34 4.75
CA ALA A 274 15.81 -9.12 3.63
C ALA A 274 14.87 -10.25 4.09
N ASN A 275 15.19 -10.90 5.20
CA ASN A 275 14.36 -11.97 5.75
C ASN A 275 13.04 -11.44 6.34
N GLU A 276 13.10 -10.34 7.08
CA GLU A 276 11.91 -9.68 7.65
C GLU A 276 10.97 -9.20 6.53
N MET A 277 11.52 -8.56 5.52
CA MET A 277 10.76 -8.13 4.35
C MET A 277 10.15 -9.31 3.59
N GLY A 278 10.94 -10.37 3.35
CA GLY A 278 10.49 -11.58 2.68
C GLY A 278 9.34 -12.28 3.42
N GLN A 279 9.43 -12.40 4.74
CA GLN A 279 8.37 -13.00 5.56
C GLN A 279 7.04 -12.25 5.44
N LEU A 280 7.06 -10.93 5.37
CA LEU A 280 5.88 -10.12 5.15
C LEU A 280 5.35 -10.24 3.71
N GLN A 281 6.21 -10.04 2.74
CA GLN A 281 5.85 -9.93 1.32
C GLN A 281 5.36 -11.25 0.72
N GLU A 282 5.94 -12.38 1.10
CA GLU A 282 5.56 -13.70 0.57
C GLU A 282 4.17 -14.17 1.01
N ARG A 283 3.58 -13.58 2.03
CA ARG A 283 2.20 -13.82 2.46
C ARG A 283 1.19 -13.12 1.54
N ILE A 284 1.63 -12.07 0.84
CA ILE A 284 0.79 -11.27 -0.07
C ILE A 284 0.78 -11.96 -1.43
N SER A 285 -0.30 -12.69 -1.72
CA SER A 285 -0.40 -13.49 -2.95
C SER A 285 -1.84 -13.84 -3.29
N SER A 286 -2.04 -14.27 -4.53
CA SER A 286 -3.24 -14.96 -4.96
C SER A 286 -3.20 -16.44 -4.58
N THR A 287 -4.33 -16.95 -4.13
CA THR A 287 -4.56 -18.38 -3.89
C THR A 287 -5.75 -18.86 -4.70
N LYS A 288 -6.00 -20.16 -4.69
CA LYS A 288 -7.20 -20.75 -5.30
C LYS A 288 -8.52 -20.22 -4.73
N ASN A 289 -8.47 -19.66 -3.52
CA ASN A 289 -9.65 -19.19 -2.79
C ASN A 289 -9.95 -17.71 -3.01
N GLY A 290 -8.92 -16.89 -3.21
CA GLY A 290 -9.04 -15.44 -3.36
C GLY A 290 -7.68 -14.79 -3.53
N SER A 291 -7.63 -13.48 -3.46
CA SER A 291 -6.37 -12.73 -3.59
C SER A 291 -6.18 -11.67 -2.53
N VAL A 292 -4.94 -11.41 -2.18
CA VAL A 292 -4.50 -10.19 -1.49
C VAL A 292 -3.58 -9.44 -2.43
N THR A 293 -4.02 -8.28 -2.89
CA THR A 293 -3.23 -7.35 -3.69
C THR A 293 -2.79 -6.21 -2.80
N SER A 294 -1.50 -5.90 -2.74
CA SER A 294 -1.01 -4.82 -1.91
C SER A 294 -0.63 -3.58 -2.70
N VAL A 295 -0.98 -2.43 -2.14
CA VAL A 295 -0.47 -1.12 -2.56
C VAL A 295 0.34 -0.56 -1.39
N GLN A 296 1.64 -0.46 -1.58
CA GLN A 296 2.60 -0.11 -0.54
C GLN A 296 3.20 1.25 -0.85
N ALA A 297 2.94 2.22 0.01
CA ALA A 297 3.64 3.50 -0.08
C ALA A 297 5.11 3.29 0.28
N VAL A 298 6.00 3.76 -0.58
CA VAL A 298 7.45 3.61 -0.41
C VAL A 298 8.07 5.00 -0.27
N TYR A 299 8.69 5.25 0.87
CA TYR A 299 9.55 6.40 1.05
C TYR A 299 10.98 6.06 0.65
N VAL A 300 11.59 6.91 -0.14
CA VAL A 300 12.96 6.75 -0.61
C VAL A 300 13.83 7.83 0.08
N PRO A 301 14.68 7.44 1.05
CA PRO A 301 15.54 8.39 1.76
C PRO A 301 16.47 9.12 0.78
N ALA A 302 16.48 10.46 0.85
CA ALA A 302 17.31 11.32 0.00
C ALA A 302 17.19 11.05 -1.52
N ASP A 303 16.05 10.50 -1.95
CA ASP A 303 15.81 10.07 -3.34
C ASP A 303 16.84 9.03 -3.85
N ASP A 304 17.49 8.32 -2.94
CA ASP A 304 18.49 7.30 -3.25
C ASP A 304 17.84 5.90 -3.35
N LEU A 305 17.60 5.46 -4.56
CA LEU A 305 17.04 4.13 -4.85
C LEU A 305 18.00 2.97 -4.50
N THR A 306 19.26 3.27 -4.23
CA THR A 306 20.26 2.26 -3.82
C THR A 306 20.31 2.04 -2.31
N ASP A 307 19.58 2.85 -1.54
CA ASP A 307 19.43 2.63 -0.11
C ASP A 307 18.85 1.23 0.14
N PRO A 308 19.36 0.45 1.10
CA PRO A 308 18.95 -0.93 1.34
C PRO A 308 17.44 -1.13 1.57
N ALA A 309 16.74 -0.18 2.17
CA ALA A 309 15.32 -0.33 2.45
C ALA A 309 14.46 -0.27 1.17
N PRO A 310 14.51 0.78 0.33
CA PRO A 310 13.81 0.77 -0.94
C PRO A 310 14.32 -0.33 -1.88
N ALA A 311 15.62 -0.57 -1.96
CA ALA A 311 16.19 -1.61 -2.83
C ALA A 311 15.60 -3.00 -2.53
N THR A 312 15.57 -3.39 -1.26
CA THR A 312 14.97 -4.67 -0.84
C THR A 312 13.46 -4.71 -1.12
N THR A 313 12.76 -3.58 -0.94
CA THR A 313 11.33 -3.50 -1.25
C THR A 313 11.08 -3.69 -2.74
N PHE A 314 11.86 -3.06 -3.62
CA PHE A 314 11.72 -3.15 -5.07
C PHE A 314 11.83 -4.57 -5.61
N GLU A 315 12.63 -5.43 -5.00
CA GLU A 315 12.77 -6.84 -5.40
C GLU A 315 11.43 -7.60 -5.35
N HIS A 316 10.53 -7.19 -4.47
CA HIS A 316 9.22 -7.82 -4.28
C HIS A 316 8.11 -7.20 -5.14
N LEU A 317 8.30 -6.03 -5.72
CA LEU A 317 7.24 -5.31 -6.43
C LEU A 317 6.99 -5.86 -7.84
N ASP A 318 5.71 -5.98 -8.18
CA ASP A 318 5.23 -6.36 -9.52
C ASP A 318 4.93 -5.14 -10.40
N ALA A 319 4.55 -4.03 -9.78
CA ALA A 319 4.29 -2.77 -10.47
C ALA A 319 4.70 -1.58 -9.60
N THR A 320 4.98 -0.47 -10.25
CA THR A 320 5.23 0.82 -9.60
C THR A 320 4.33 1.90 -10.18
N THR A 321 3.68 2.65 -9.28
CA THR A 321 2.91 3.84 -9.63
C THR A 321 3.62 5.05 -9.05
N VAL A 322 4.09 5.93 -9.90
CA VAL A 322 4.80 7.15 -9.50
C VAL A 322 3.88 8.35 -9.64
N LEU A 323 3.59 9.03 -8.53
CA LEU A 323 2.84 10.29 -8.50
C LEU A 323 3.83 11.46 -8.57
N SER A 324 3.65 12.33 -9.54
CA SER A 324 4.60 13.39 -9.87
C SER A 324 4.03 14.78 -9.62
N ARG A 325 4.80 15.62 -8.92
CA ARG A 325 4.45 17.04 -8.75
C ARG A 325 4.38 17.79 -10.08
N LYS A 326 5.21 17.42 -11.04
CA LYS A 326 5.18 18.02 -12.40
C LYS A 326 3.84 17.78 -13.10
N VAL A 327 3.22 16.62 -12.86
CA VAL A 327 1.90 16.29 -13.39
C VAL A 327 0.81 17.09 -12.67
N VAL A 328 0.94 17.27 -11.34
CA VAL A 328 0.05 18.14 -10.53
C VAL A 328 0.08 19.58 -11.05
N GLU A 329 1.26 20.12 -11.34
CA GLU A 329 1.46 21.49 -11.86
C GLU A 329 0.76 21.70 -13.22
N GLN A 330 0.52 20.64 -13.97
CA GLN A 330 -0.25 20.65 -15.22
C GLN A 330 -1.77 20.52 -14.98
N GLY A 331 -2.21 20.39 -13.72
CA GLY A 331 -3.61 20.23 -13.34
C GLY A 331 -4.17 18.83 -13.64
N ILE A 332 -3.34 17.84 -13.90
CA ILE A 332 -3.75 16.48 -14.26
C ILE A 332 -3.84 15.62 -13.01
N TYR A 333 -5.01 15.03 -12.80
CA TYR A 333 -5.29 14.08 -11.73
C TYR A 333 -5.99 12.84 -12.28
N PRO A 334 -5.61 11.60 -11.84
CA PRO A 334 -4.52 11.33 -10.90
C PRO A 334 -3.15 11.74 -11.44
N ALA A 335 -2.28 12.21 -10.58
CA ALA A 335 -0.98 12.75 -10.96
C ALA A 335 0.07 11.64 -11.26
N VAL A 336 -0.35 10.57 -11.89
CA VAL A 336 0.51 9.45 -12.28
C VAL A 336 1.44 9.88 -13.39
N ASP A 337 2.75 9.70 -13.18
CA ASP A 337 3.74 9.89 -14.24
C ASP A 337 3.79 8.62 -15.10
N PRO A 338 3.34 8.69 -16.35
CA PRO A 338 3.25 7.52 -17.21
C PRO A 338 4.60 6.97 -17.67
N LEU A 339 5.64 7.79 -17.69
CA LEU A 339 6.98 7.39 -18.13
C LEU A 339 7.81 6.79 -16.99
N GLU A 340 7.53 7.17 -15.75
CA GLU A 340 8.22 6.65 -14.56
C GLU A 340 7.49 5.46 -13.91
N SER A 341 6.22 5.23 -14.26
CA SER A 341 5.43 4.11 -13.76
C SER A 341 5.60 2.87 -14.65
N SER A 342 5.53 1.69 -14.06
CA SER A 342 5.74 0.44 -14.79
C SER A 342 4.97 -0.74 -14.19
N SER A 343 4.79 -1.80 -14.99
CA SER A 343 4.19 -3.05 -14.52
C SER A 343 4.82 -4.24 -15.24
N ARG A 344 5.15 -5.28 -14.49
CA ARG A 344 5.69 -6.53 -15.02
C ARG A 344 4.68 -7.32 -15.85
N ILE A 345 3.39 -7.13 -15.60
CA ILE A 345 2.34 -7.84 -16.35
C ILE A 345 1.96 -7.15 -17.66
N LEU A 346 2.53 -5.98 -17.97
CA LEU A 346 2.32 -5.34 -19.27
C LEU A 346 3.12 -6.06 -20.36
N GLN A 347 2.64 -7.24 -20.72
CA GLN A 347 3.22 -8.14 -21.72
C GLN A 347 2.09 -8.68 -22.61
N PRO A 348 2.37 -8.93 -23.91
CA PRO A 348 1.32 -9.34 -24.86
C PRO A 348 0.59 -10.63 -24.48
N ASP A 349 1.29 -11.57 -23.86
CA ASP A 349 0.77 -12.87 -23.43
C ASP A 349 -0.13 -12.80 -22.19
N ILE A 350 -0.06 -11.69 -21.43
CA ILE A 350 -0.89 -11.47 -20.22
C ILE A 350 -2.05 -10.53 -20.52
N VAL A 351 -1.75 -9.32 -21.02
CA VAL A 351 -2.76 -8.27 -21.23
C VAL A 351 -3.42 -8.34 -22.62
N GLY A 352 -2.87 -9.11 -23.53
CA GLY A 352 -3.28 -9.18 -24.93
C GLY A 352 -2.54 -8.17 -25.83
N GLU A 353 -2.48 -8.50 -27.11
CA GLU A 353 -1.70 -7.74 -28.09
C GLU A 353 -2.21 -6.31 -28.27
N GLU A 354 -3.53 -6.11 -28.33
CA GLU A 354 -4.13 -4.78 -28.51
C GLU A 354 -3.81 -3.83 -27.36
N HIS A 355 -3.96 -4.29 -26.12
CA HIS A 355 -3.63 -3.50 -24.94
C HIS A 355 -2.13 -3.14 -24.93
N TYR A 356 -1.27 -4.16 -25.14
CA TYR A 356 0.17 -3.96 -25.13
C TYR A 356 0.62 -2.97 -26.20
N GLN A 357 0.19 -3.12 -27.44
CA GLN A 357 0.56 -2.22 -28.53
C GLN A 357 0.05 -0.79 -28.32
N THR A 358 -1.16 -0.64 -27.81
CA THR A 358 -1.72 0.67 -27.48
C THR A 358 -0.89 1.35 -26.40
N ALA A 359 -0.54 0.64 -25.33
CA ALA A 359 0.29 1.16 -24.24
C ALA A 359 1.68 1.57 -24.74
N GLN A 360 2.32 0.73 -25.55
CA GLN A 360 3.65 1.05 -26.11
C GLN A 360 3.63 2.28 -27.00
N ARG A 361 2.62 2.41 -27.86
CA ARG A 361 2.44 3.60 -28.72
C ARG A 361 2.22 4.86 -27.89
N VAL A 362 1.39 4.80 -26.84
CA VAL A 362 1.19 5.95 -25.95
C VAL A 362 2.51 6.39 -25.31
N LEU A 363 3.28 5.44 -24.77
CA LEU A 363 4.58 5.74 -24.17
C LEU A 363 5.57 6.34 -25.18
N GLN A 364 5.60 5.85 -26.40
CA GLN A 364 6.44 6.40 -27.48
C GLN A 364 6.08 7.86 -27.81
N TYR A 365 4.79 8.16 -27.93
CA TYR A 365 4.32 9.54 -28.18
C TYR A 365 4.67 10.49 -27.03
N LEU A 366 4.48 10.05 -25.78
CA LEU A 366 4.81 10.84 -24.60
C LEU A 366 6.32 11.04 -24.43
N GLN A 367 7.11 10.02 -24.71
CA GLN A 367 8.58 10.12 -24.70
C GLN A 367 9.08 11.09 -25.77
N LYS A 368 8.59 10.95 -27.00
CA LYS A 368 8.94 11.86 -28.08
C LYS A 368 8.52 13.31 -27.79
N TYR A 369 7.34 13.49 -27.20
CA TYR A 369 6.89 14.82 -26.77
C TYR A 369 7.82 15.42 -25.70
N LYS A 370 8.25 14.62 -24.72
CA LYS A 370 9.22 15.06 -23.71
C LYS A 370 10.52 15.55 -24.33
N GLU A 371 11.04 14.83 -25.32
CA GLU A 371 12.26 15.22 -26.05
C GLU A 371 12.08 16.52 -26.88
N LEU A 372 10.88 16.70 -27.44
CA LEU A 372 10.57 17.90 -28.23
C LEU A 372 10.29 19.15 -27.38
N GLN A 373 9.98 18.99 -26.09
CA GLN A 373 9.65 20.12 -25.20
C GLN A 373 10.79 21.15 -25.10
N ASP A 374 12.05 20.70 -25.05
CA ASP A 374 13.19 21.58 -24.98
C ASP A 374 13.36 22.38 -26.30
N ILE A 375 13.12 21.73 -27.43
CA ILE A 375 13.13 22.37 -28.72
C ILE A 375 12.03 23.42 -28.85
N ILE A 376 10.80 23.06 -28.40
CA ILE A 376 9.65 23.97 -28.43
C ILE A 376 9.90 25.19 -27.53
N ALA A 377 10.51 24.99 -26.37
CA ALA A 377 10.81 26.10 -25.45
C ALA A 377 11.84 27.09 -26.00
N ILE A 378 12.78 26.63 -26.81
CA ILE A 378 13.87 27.48 -27.34
C ILE A 378 13.49 28.08 -28.69
N LEU A 379 12.96 27.26 -29.61
CA LEU A 379 12.76 27.63 -31.02
C LEU A 379 11.28 27.89 -31.37
N GLY A 380 10.34 27.45 -30.54
CA GLY A 380 8.91 27.53 -30.82
C GLY A 380 8.37 26.34 -31.61
N MET A 381 7.04 26.26 -31.69
CA MET A 381 6.35 25.18 -32.42
C MET A 381 6.52 25.22 -33.93
N ASP A 382 6.79 26.41 -34.52
CA ASP A 382 6.84 26.59 -35.94
C ASP A 382 8.07 25.93 -36.58
N GLU A 383 9.14 25.75 -35.82
CA GLU A 383 10.37 25.10 -36.26
C GLU A 383 10.30 23.58 -36.31
N LEU A 384 9.22 22.98 -35.79
CA LEU A 384 9.00 21.53 -35.83
C LEU A 384 8.60 21.08 -37.24
N SER A 385 8.98 19.85 -37.59
CA SER A 385 8.45 19.17 -38.79
C SER A 385 6.93 18.93 -38.63
N ASP A 386 6.22 18.75 -39.73
CA ASP A 386 4.79 18.45 -39.70
C ASP A 386 4.50 17.15 -38.98
N GLU A 387 5.40 16.18 -39.09
CA GLU A 387 5.31 14.93 -38.34
C GLU A 387 5.44 15.17 -36.83
N ASP A 388 6.42 15.94 -36.36
CA ASP A 388 6.62 16.28 -34.97
C ASP A 388 5.48 17.14 -34.42
N LYS A 389 4.91 18.05 -35.21
CA LYS A 389 3.70 18.82 -34.84
C LYS A 389 2.50 17.89 -34.57
N THR A 390 2.33 16.87 -35.41
CA THR A 390 1.29 15.86 -35.23
C THR A 390 1.52 15.04 -33.95
N VAL A 391 2.75 14.62 -33.71
CA VAL A 391 3.12 13.90 -32.46
C VAL A 391 2.82 14.75 -31.24
N VAL A 392 3.21 16.03 -31.23
CA VAL A 392 2.95 16.95 -30.11
C VAL A 392 1.44 17.14 -29.87
N ALA A 393 0.67 17.34 -30.92
CA ALA A 393 -0.77 17.55 -30.82
C ALA A 393 -1.47 16.31 -30.23
N ARG A 394 -1.14 15.11 -30.70
CA ARG A 394 -1.68 13.87 -30.19
C ARG A 394 -1.19 13.57 -28.76
N ALA A 395 0.08 13.80 -28.46
CA ALA A 395 0.63 13.62 -27.12
C ALA A 395 -0.06 14.51 -26.07
N ARG A 396 -0.39 15.74 -26.40
CA ARG A 396 -1.16 16.64 -25.53
C ARG A 396 -2.57 16.12 -25.29
N ARG A 397 -3.23 15.58 -26.32
CA ARG A 397 -4.55 14.95 -26.16
C ARG A 397 -4.46 13.68 -25.31
N LEU A 398 -3.46 12.81 -25.53
CA LEU A 398 -3.21 11.64 -24.71
C LEU A 398 -3.01 12.02 -23.24
N ARG A 399 -2.18 13.01 -22.97
CA ARG A 399 -1.94 13.51 -21.62
C ARG A 399 -3.22 14.05 -20.97
N ASN A 400 -3.98 14.87 -21.66
CA ASN A 400 -5.22 15.42 -21.12
C ASN A 400 -6.26 14.33 -20.89
N PHE A 401 -6.32 13.31 -21.76
CA PHE A 401 -7.24 12.18 -21.62
C PHE A 401 -6.89 11.26 -20.43
N MET A 402 -5.66 11.32 -19.91
CA MET A 402 -5.29 10.66 -18.65
C MET A 402 -5.93 11.30 -17.43
N ALA A 403 -6.31 12.58 -17.49
CA ALA A 403 -7.04 13.24 -16.42
C ALA A 403 -8.44 12.63 -16.30
N GLN A 404 -8.79 12.20 -15.09
CA GLN A 404 -10.03 11.49 -14.79
C GLN A 404 -10.61 11.99 -13.48
N PRO A 405 -11.89 12.39 -13.45
CA PRO A 405 -12.54 12.77 -12.21
C PRO A 405 -12.81 11.53 -11.33
N PHE A 406 -12.54 11.67 -10.04
CA PHE A 406 -12.75 10.62 -9.06
C PHE A 406 -14.05 10.83 -8.28
N HIS A 407 -14.72 9.72 -7.95
CA HIS A 407 -15.95 9.75 -7.14
C HIS A 407 -15.68 10.33 -5.75
N VAL A 408 -14.57 9.97 -5.12
CA VAL A 408 -14.22 10.47 -3.78
C VAL A 408 -13.87 11.96 -3.77
N ALA A 409 -13.63 12.56 -4.92
CA ALA A 409 -13.32 13.98 -5.07
C ALA A 409 -14.52 14.84 -5.51
N GLU A 410 -15.67 14.25 -5.78
CA GLU A 410 -16.87 14.96 -6.29
C GLU A 410 -17.26 16.17 -5.42
N GLN A 411 -17.22 16.01 -4.10
CA GLN A 411 -17.57 17.07 -3.15
C GLN A 411 -16.62 18.29 -3.20
N PHE A 412 -15.40 18.10 -3.69
CA PHE A 412 -14.40 19.17 -3.79
C PHE A 412 -14.34 19.79 -5.19
N THR A 413 -14.54 18.97 -6.21
CA THR A 413 -14.40 19.37 -7.62
C THR A 413 -15.71 19.76 -8.27
N ALA A 414 -16.85 19.35 -7.72
CA ALA A 414 -18.17 19.42 -8.31
C ALA A 414 -18.29 18.72 -9.69
N ILE A 415 -17.38 17.81 -10.00
CA ILE A 415 -17.36 17.02 -11.22
C ILE A 415 -17.73 15.57 -10.84
N PRO A 416 -18.75 14.97 -11.48
CA PRO A 416 -19.11 13.58 -11.24
C PRO A 416 -17.93 12.64 -11.53
N GLY A 417 -17.63 11.73 -10.61
CA GLY A 417 -16.57 10.74 -10.78
C GLY A 417 -16.87 9.75 -11.89
N LYS A 418 -15.83 9.15 -12.43
CA LYS A 418 -15.91 8.18 -13.52
C LYS A 418 -15.11 6.94 -13.20
N TYR A 419 -15.74 5.78 -13.30
CA TYR A 419 -15.09 4.50 -13.45
C TYR A 419 -15.03 4.17 -14.94
N VAL A 420 -13.85 3.91 -15.48
CA VAL A 420 -13.68 3.63 -16.91
C VAL A 420 -13.24 2.18 -17.10
N PRO A 421 -14.07 1.34 -17.72
CA PRO A 421 -13.69 -0.03 -18.05
C PRO A 421 -12.43 -0.07 -18.93
N LEU A 422 -11.60 -1.07 -18.74
CA LEU A 422 -10.33 -1.21 -19.46
C LEU A 422 -10.52 -1.19 -20.98
N GLN A 423 -11.57 -1.83 -21.50
CA GLN A 423 -11.84 -1.86 -22.94
C GLN A 423 -12.12 -0.45 -23.50
N ASP A 424 -12.87 0.36 -22.75
CA ASP A 424 -13.15 1.74 -23.14
C ASP A 424 -11.89 2.61 -23.07
N THR A 425 -11.01 2.33 -22.12
CA THR A 425 -9.70 2.98 -22.02
C THR A 425 -8.83 2.66 -23.23
N ILE A 426 -8.69 1.40 -23.60
CA ILE A 426 -7.91 0.96 -24.78
C ILE A 426 -8.48 1.59 -26.04
N LYS A 427 -9.80 1.51 -26.25
CA LYS A 427 -10.51 2.09 -27.38
C LYS A 427 -10.25 3.60 -27.49
N GLY A 428 -10.33 4.32 -26.37
CA GLY A 428 -10.16 5.77 -26.35
C GLY A 428 -8.75 6.19 -26.69
N PHE A 429 -7.75 5.61 -26.10
CA PHE A 429 -6.34 5.92 -26.40
C PHE A 429 -5.96 5.52 -27.83
N LYS A 430 -6.46 4.39 -28.31
CA LYS A 430 -6.23 3.95 -29.70
C LYS A 430 -6.82 4.93 -30.70
N ALA A 431 -8.02 5.42 -30.49
CA ALA A 431 -8.68 6.42 -31.35
C ALA A 431 -7.85 7.72 -31.46
N ILE A 432 -7.24 8.15 -30.32
CA ILE A 432 -6.36 9.32 -30.32
C ILE A 432 -5.09 9.05 -31.13
N LEU A 433 -4.45 7.88 -30.92
CA LEU A 433 -3.23 7.47 -31.61
C LEU A 433 -3.42 7.32 -33.13
N ASP A 434 -4.58 6.81 -33.55
CA ASP A 434 -4.90 6.57 -34.97
C ASP A 434 -5.36 7.84 -35.70
N GLY A 435 -5.48 8.96 -34.99
CA GLY A 435 -5.83 10.25 -35.57
C GLY A 435 -7.31 10.50 -35.77
N GLU A 436 -8.18 9.59 -35.32
CA GLU A 436 -9.64 9.75 -35.39
C GLU A 436 -10.16 10.96 -34.60
N MET A 437 -9.34 11.44 -33.66
CA MET A 437 -9.68 12.51 -32.74
C MET A 437 -8.93 13.82 -33.02
N ASP A 438 -8.21 13.91 -34.13
CA ASP A 438 -7.36 15.08 -34.44
C ASP A 438 -8.19 16.38 -34.68
N GLU A 439 -9.45 16.26 -35.04
CA GLU A 439 -10.34 17.40 -35.26
C GLU A 439 -10.88 18.02 -33.96
N TYR A 440 -10.81 17.29 -32.85
CA TYR A 440 -11.37 17.76 -31.58
C TYR A 440 -10.35 18.61 -30.80
N PRO A 441 -10.83 19.68 -30.10
CA PRO A 441 -9.92 20.55 -29.35
C PRO A 441 -9.30 19.83 -28.17
N GLU A 442 -8.06 20.15 -27.82
CA GLU A 442 -7.31 19.53 -26.71
C GLU A 442 -8.04 19.64 -25.37
N SER A 443 -8.79 20.73 -25.13
CA SER A 443 -9.54 20.95 -23.90
C SER A 443 -10.69 19.95 -23.69
N ALA A 444 -11.24 19.38 -24.76
CA ALA A 444 -12.33 18.42 -24.68
C ALA A 444 -11.91 17.08 -24.07
N PHE A 445 -10.61 16.76 -24.09
CA PHE A 445 -10.04 15.52 -23.55
C PHE A 445 -9.82 15.55 -22.02
N PHE A 446 -9.93 16.70 -21.42
CA PHE A 446 -9.62 16.90 -20.01
C PHE A 446 -10.80 16.55 -19.11
N ASN A 447 -10.56 15.79 -18.02
CA ASN A 447 -11.57 15.38 -17.03
C ASN A 447 -12.83 14.72 -17.66
N VAL A 448 -12.60 13.74 -18.50
CA VAL A 448 -13.63 12.87 -19.09
C VAL A 448 -13.37 11.41 -18.77
N GLY A 449 -14.37 10.57 -18.87
CA GLY A 449 -14.23 9.12 -18.73
C GLY A 449 -13.86 8.47 -20.06
N THR A 450 -14.79 8.39 -20.98
CA THR A 450 -14.65 7.69 -22.26
C THR A 450 -14.38 8.64 -23.42
N ILE A 451 -13.97 8.06 -24.55
CA ILE A 451 -13.75 8.84 -25.79
C ILE A 451 -15.06 9.42 -26.35
N GLU A 452 -16.19 8.80 -26.09
CA GLU A 452 -17.50 9.31 -26.50
C GLU A 452 -17.84 10.60 -25.75
N GLU A 453 -17.45 10.70 -24.48
CA GLU A 453 -17.62 11.94 -23.69
C GLU A 453 -16.78 13.10 -24.24
N VAL A 454 -15.62 12.82 -24.85
CA VAL A 454 -14.82 13.84 -25.55
C VAL A 454 -15.62 14.43 -26.70
N LYS A 455 -16.28 13.59 -27.50
CA LYS A 455 -17.08 14.03 -28.65
C LYS A 455 -18.28 14.88 -28.22
N GLU A 456 -18.89 14.55 -27.08
CA GLU A 456 -20.00 15.32 -26.52
C GLU A 456 -19.51 16.66 -25.97
N LYS A 457 -18.46 16.65 -25.17
CA LYS A 457 -17.87 17.87 -24.59
C LYS A 457 -17.36 18.84 -25.67
N ALA A 458 -16.85 18.33 -26.78
CA ALA A 458 -16.39 19.17 -27.89
C ALA A 458 -17.52 19.94 -28.59
N LYS A 459 -18.80 19.57 -28.39
CA LYS A 459 -19.95 20.33 -28.93
C LYS A 459 -20.32 21.54 -28.06
N GLU A 460 -19.80 21.55 -26.81
CA GLU A 460 -20.07 22.61 -25.84
C GLU A 460 -18.94 23.65 -25.77
N VAL A 461 -17.77 23.31 -26.33
CA VAL A 461 -16.57 24.16 -26.42
C VAL A 461 -16.46 24.78 -27.82
#